data_bd02438b35ae81c28683fd28007a4b0c
#
_entry.id   bd02438b35ae81c28683fd28007a4b0c
#
_cell.length_a   1.000
_cell.length_b   1.000
_cell.length_c   1.000
_cell.angle_alpha   90.00
_cell.angle_beta   90.00
_cell.angle_gamma   90.00
#
_symmetry.space_group_name_H-M   'P 1'
#
loop_
_entity.id
_entity.type
_entity.pdbx_description
1 polymer ?
#
loop_
_entity_poly.entity_id
_entity_poly.type
_entity_poly.pdbx_seq_one_letter_code
_entity_poly.pdbx_strand_id
1 'polypeptide(L)'
;CSSDLRMGFVIGDVSGKGWAMGMLGGIACLILVLIPIQLFPGNTLVIRLAFVITAVFFAISSIPMFLRVRQLNEPEKLPAGETTIKHAFKSLANTFRDVKKYKEFMKYAVAFLIYNDGIMMLMDNAALIGGILFGMQTAQLIILIIILQVAGAAGAFLFGKISAKRSSKESLLYSLLILIAAIIGLFFFKSMVSFYIIGGIAGFSLSGVQAVSRTMVSQLTPHS
;
A
#
# COMPACT_ATOMS: atom_id res chain seq x y z
N CYS A 1 -11.33 13.40 -24.19
CA CYS A 1 -10.01 12.75 -24.43
C CYS A 1 -8.84 13.50 -23.78
N SER A 2 -8.73 14.84 -23.94
CA SER A 2 -7.61 15.61 -23.32
C SER A 2 -7.79 15.82 -21.82
N SER A 3 -9.01 16.00 -21.34
CA SER A 3 -9.37 16.15 -19.93
C SER A 3 -9.15 14.85 -19.16
N ASP A 4 -9.51 13.72 -19.75
CA ASP A 4 -9.38 12.39 -19.12
C ASP A 4 -7.92 12.00 -18.96
N LEU A 5 -7.07 12.30 -19.94
CA LEU A 5 -5.63 12.08 -19.84
C LEU A 5 -4.98 12.95 -18.77
N ARG A 6 -5.40 14.21 -18.62
CA ARG A 6 -4.91 15.10 -17.57
C ARG A 6 -5.35 14.62 -16.19
N MET A 7 -6.60 14.19 -16.04
CA MET A 7 -7.11 13.67 -14.77
C MET A 7 -6.40 12.38 -14.38
N GLY A 8 -6.19 11.44 -15.29
CA GLY A 8 -5.43 10.21 -15.05
C GLY A 8 -3.97 10.50 -14.65
N PHE A 9 -3.33 11.51 -15.27
CA PHE A 9 -1.99 11.94 -14.90
C PHE A 9 -1.93 12.45 -13.46
N VAL A 10 -2.84 13.34 -13.06
CA VAL A 10 -2.89 13.91 -11.71
C VAL A 10 -3.14 12.83 -10.67
N ILE A 11 -4.10 11.93 -10.91
CA ILE A 11 -4.44 10.85 -9.99
C ILE A 11 -3.25 9.90 -9.77
N GLY A 12 -2.56 9.50 -10.85
CA GLY A 12 -1.39 8.62 -10.76
C GLY A 12 -0.23 9.24 -10.00
N ASP A 13 0.08 10.49 -10.26
CA ASP A 13 1.15 11.23 -9.59
C ASP A 13 0.85 11.45 -8.10
N VAL A 14 -0.38 11.86 -7.77
CA VAL A 14 -0.83 12.07 -6.39
C VAL A 14 -0.85 10.74 -5.62
N SER A 15 -1.35 9.66 -6.22
CA SER A 15 -1.38 8.33 -5.60
C SER A 15 0.04 7.82 -5.31
N GLY A 16 0.96 7.94 -6.26
CA GLY A 16 2.36 7.54 -6.08
C GLY A 16 3.07 8.34 -4.99
N LYS A 17 2.92 9.66 -5.00
CA LYS A 17 3.49 10.55 -3.96
C LYS A 17 2.89 10.27 -2.59
N GLY A 18 1.57 10.09 -2.50
CA GLY A 18 0.89 9.78 -1.24
C GLY A 18 1.38 8.48 -0.64
N TRP A 19 1.54 7.44 -1.46
CA TRP A 19 2.07 6.16 -1.00
C TRP A 19 3.53 6.26 -0.57
N ALA A 20 4.38 6.96 -1.33
CA ALA A 20 5.78 7.18 -0.98
C ALA A 20 5.92 7.95 0.34
N MET A 21 5.12 8.99 0.57
CA MET A 21 5.09 9.73 1.85
C MET A 21 4.64 8.83 3.01
N GLY A 22 3.67 7.94 2.78
CA GLY A 22 3.26 6.95 3.77
C GLY A 22 4.40 6.02 4.17
N MET A 23 5.19 5.54 3.21
CA MET A 23 6.39 4.73 3.47
C MET A 23 7.43 5.49 4.28
N LEU A 24 7.69 6.75 3.98
CA LEU A 24 8.62 7.59 4.76
C LEU A 24 8.11 7.81 6.20
N GLY A 25 6.80 8.01 6.38
CA GLY A 25 6.18 8.06 7.70
C GLY A 25 6.36 6.75 8.48
N GLY A 26 6.20 5.60 7.81
CA GLY A 26 6.46 4.28 8.38
C GLY A 26 7.91 4.11 8.84
N ILE A 27 8.89 4.56 8.04
CA ILE A 27 10.32 4.54 8.41
C ILE A 27 10.56 5.40 9.65
N ALA A 28 10.00 6.61 9.71
CA ALA A 28 10.15 7.50 10.86
C ALA A 28 9.60 6.86 12.14
N CYS A 29 8.41 6.26 12.09
CA CYS A 29 7.82 5.53 13.20
C CYS A 29 8.68 4.33 13.62
N LEU A 30 9.17 3.57 12.65
CA LEU A 30 10.02 2.39 12.91
C LEU A 30 11.32 2.78 13.62
N ILE A 31 11.97 3.86 13.21
CA ILE A 31 13.18 4.38 13.86
C ILE A 31 12.88 4.81 15.30
N LEU A 32 11.79 5.52 15.54
CA LEU A 32 11.37 5.93 16.89
C LEU A 32 11.15 4.75 17.83
N VAL A 33 10.63 3.64 17.31
CA VAL A 33 10.40 2.41 18.09
C VAL A 33 11.68 1.61 18.25
N LEU A 34 12.54 1.58 17.22
CA LEU A 34 13.76 0.77 17.20
C LEU A 34 14.80 1.28 18.20
N ILE A 35 14.98 2.60 18.31
CA ILE A 35 15.99 3.21 19.17
C ILE A 35 15.86 2.74 20.63
N PRO A 36 14.69 2.85 21.29
CA PRO A 36 14.52 2.38 22.67
C PRO A 36 14.75 0.85 22.80
N ILE A 37 14.30 0.06 21.82
CA ILE A 37 14.46 -1.41 21.86
C ILE A 37 15.95 -1.80 21.80
N GLN A 38 16.75 -1.10 21.01
CA GLN A 38 18.18 -1.36 20.90
C GLN A 38 18.97 -0.85 22.12
N LEU A 39 18.54 0.24 22.74
CA LEU A 39 19.21 0.78 23.95
C LEU A 39 18.96 -0.08 25.18
N PHE A 40 17.82 -0.77 25.26
CA PHE A 40 17.42 -1.59 26.39
C PHE A 40 16.97 -2.99 25.96
N PRO A 41 17.90 -3.83 25.44
CA PRO A 41 17.57 -5.14 24.92
C PRO A 41 17.00 -6.05 26.02
N GLY A 42 15.92 -6.75 25.71
CA GLY A 42 15.27 -7.68 26.63
C GLY A 42 14.33 -7.06 27.68
N ASN A 43 14.20 -5.74 27.71
CA ASN A 43 13.27 -5.09 28.64
C ASN A 43 11.82 -5.12 28.11
N THR A 44 10.98 -5.92 28.76
CA THR A 44 9.56 -6.09 28.38
C THR A 44 8.76 -4.78 28.42
N LEU A 45 9.11 -3.85 29.33
CA LEU A 45 8.46 -2.54 29.40
C LEU A 45 8.73 -1.71 28.15
N VAL A 46 9.94 -1.75 27.61
CA VAL A 46 10.31 -1.02 26.39
C VAL A 46 9.54 -1.57 25.19
N ILE A 47 9.36 -2.88 25.11
CA ILE A 47 8.55 -3.52 24.06
C ILE A 47 7.08 -3.06 24.16
N ARG A 48 6.53 -2.96 25.37
CA ARG A 48 5.17 -2.42 25.59
C ARG A 48 5.07 -0.93 25.25
N LEU A 49 6.08 -0.15 25.59
CA LEU A 49 6.16 1.28 25.24
C LEU A 49 6.21 1.50 23.72
N ALA A 50 6.74 0.56 22.95
CA ALA A 50 6.71 0.63 21.48
C ALA A 50 5.30 0.78 20.92
N PHE A 51 4.32 0.07 21.49
CA PHE A 51 2.91 0.22 21.08
C PHE A 51 2.37 1.62 21.40
N VAL A 52 2.73 2.17 22.57
CA VAL A 52 2.30 3.52 22.97
C VAL A 52 2.94 4.58 22.06
N ILE A 53 4.23 4.44 21.75
CA ILE A 53 4.94 5.35 20.82
C ILE A 53 4.26 5.31 19.46
N THR A 54 3.95 4.14 18.94
CA THR A 54 3.26 3.98 17.65
C THR A 54 1.87 4.62 17.68
N ALA A 55 1.10 4.44 18.76
CA ALA A 55 -0.23 5.02 18.90
C ALA A 55 -0.18 6.56 18.95
N VAL A 56 0.77 7.11 19.72
CA VAL A 56 0.98 8.55 19.81
C VAL A 56 1.43 9.14 18.47
N PHE A 57 2.38 8.48 17.80
CA PHE A 57 2.84 8.89 16.47
C PHE A 57 1.67 8.91 15.47
N PHE A 58 0.84 7.88 15.48
CA PHE A 58 -0.34 7.81 14.61
C PHE A 58 -1.35 8.91 14.92
N ALA A 59 -1.64 9.15 16.20
CA ALA A 59 -2.54 10.22 16.65
C ALA A 59 -2.05 11.60 16.18
N ILE A 60 -0.77 11.92 16.43
CA ILE A 60 -0.18 13.20 16.03
C ILE A 60 -0.19 13.37 14.51
N SER A 61 0.17 12.32 13.77
CA SER A 61 0.18 12.35 12.31
C SER A 61 -1.21 12.50 11.69
N SER A 62 -2.27 12.12 12.41
CA SER A 62 -3.66 12.28 11.97
C SER A 62 -4.22 13.69 12.19
N ILE A 63 -3.66 14.49 13.12
CA ILE A 63 -4.14 15.83 13.46
C ILE A 63 -4.28 16.75 12.22
N PRO A 64 -3.28 16.86 11.32
CA PRO A 64 -3.41 17.72 10.14
C PRO A 64 -4.58 17.36 9.23
N MET A 65 -4.93 16.06 9.14
CA MET A 65 -6.09 15.60 8.39
C MET A 65 -7.38 16.17 8.98
N PHE A 66 -7.58 16.05 10.28
CA PHE A 66 -8.80 16.55 10.94
C PHE A 66 -8.91 18.07 10.94
N LEU A 67 -7.77 18.78 10.99
CA LEU A 67 -7.76 20.24 11.05
C LEU A 67 -7.87 20.91 9.68
N ARG A 68 -7.33 20.29 8.61
CA ARG A 68 -7.19 20.93 7.30
C ARG A 68 -8.05 20.33 6.19
N VAL A 69 -8.43 19.06 6.30
CA VAL A 69 -9.25 18.43 5.26
C VAL A 69 -10.72 18.77 5.51
N ARG A 70 -11.30 19.53 4.58
CA ARG A 70 -12.74 19.84 4.57
C ARG A 70 -13.44 18.95 3.54
N GLN A 71 -14.59 18.43 3.91
CA GLN A 71 -15.47 17.75 2.96
C GLN A 71 -16.00 18.78 1.95
N LEU A 72 -15.67 18.58 0.69
CA LEU A 72 -16.11 19.47 -0.40
C LEU A 72 -17.53 19.16 -0.88
N ASN A 73 -17.94 17.90 -0.76
CA ASN A 73 -19.28 17.47 -1.15
C ASN A 73 -20.22 17.47 0.07
N GLU A 74 -21.39 18.04 -0.10
CA GLU A 74 -22.44 17.93 0.92
C GLU A 74 -22.81 16.45 1.10
N PRO A 75 -23.01 15.99 2.35
CA PRO A 75 -23.47 14.64 2.59
C PRO A 75 -24.84 14.44 1.94
N GLU A 76 -25.00 13.32 1.24
CA GLU A 76 -26.27 12.94 0.63
C GLU A 76 -27.36 12.90 1.70
N LYS A 77 -28.43 13.68 1.51
CA LYS A 77 -29.53 13.76 2.49
C LYS A 77 -30.27 12.42 2.52
N LEU A 78 -30.40 11.84 3.71
CA LEU A 78 -31.20 10.62 3.87
C LEU A 78 -32.65 10.88 3.40
N PRO A 79 -33.23 9.99 2.61
CA PRO A 79 -34.65 10.03 2.30
C PRO A 79 -35.48 9.97 3.59
N ALA A 80 -36.53 10.80 3.63
CA ALA A 80 -37.40 10.86 4.81
C ALA A 80 -37.99 9.47 5.11
N GLY A 81 -37.74 8.94 6.33
CA GLY A 81 -38.28 7.66 6.79
C GLY A 81 -37.34 6.45 6.63
N GLU A 82 -36.13 6.59 6.08
CA GLU A 82 -35.16 5.50 6.05
C GLU A 82 -34.14 5.63 7.21
N THR A 83 -33.85 4.51 7.86
CA THR A 83 -32.76 4.43 8.84
C THR A 83 -31.42 4.42 8.10
N THR A 84 -30.40 5.12 8.63
CA THR A 84 -29.04 5.22 8.05
C THR A 84 -28.48 3.85 7.65
N ILE A 85 -28.67 2.84 8.49
CA ILE A 85 -28.20 1.46 8.24
C ILE A 85 -28.90 0.85 7.01
N LYS A 86 -30.24 0.98 6.94
CA LYS A 86 -31.04 0.44 5.83
C LYS A 86 -30.67 1.13 4.51
N HIS A 87 -30.48 2.44 4.54
CA HIS A 87 -30.04 3.22 3.37
C HIS A 87 -28.64 2.80 2.92
N ALA A 88 -27.71 2.62 3.83
CA ALA A 88 -26.35 2.17 3.53
C ALA A 88 -26.35 0.78 2.85
N PHE A 89 -27.08 -0.19 3.38
CA PHE A 89 -27.19 -1.51 2.76
C PHE A 89 -27.87 -1.49 1.39
N LYS A 90 -28.91 -0.68 1.23
CA LYS A 90 -29.61 -0.50 -0.05
C LYS A 90 -28.70 0.18 -1.09
N SER A 91 -27.99 1.22 -0.69
CA SER A 91 -27.00 1.90 -1.53
C SER A 91 -25.87 0.94 -1.94
N LEU A 92 -25.34 0.15 -1.01
CA LEU A 92 -24.34 -0.87 -1.28
C LEU A 92 -24.84 -1.93 -2.27
N ALA A 93 -26.07 -2.43 -2.11
CA ALA A 93 -26.68 -3.39 -3.02
C ALA A 93 -26.89 -2.81 -4.42
N ASN A 94 -27.33 -1.55 -4.50
CA ASN A 94 -27.49 -0.83 -5.78
C ASN A 94 -26.13 -0.63 -6.46
N THR A 95 -25.14 -0.17 -5.72
CA THR A 95 -23.75 -0.01 -6.24
C THR A 95 -23.23 -1.35 -6.76
N PHE A 96 -23.44 -2.45 -6.02
CA PHE A 96 -23.00 -3.78 -6.47
C PHE A 96 -23.71 -4.25 -7.74
N ARG A 97 -24.99 -3.90 -7.91
CA ARG A 97 -25.75 -4.20 -9.10
C ARG A 97 -25.30 -3.32 -10.30
N ASP A 98 -25.01 -2.06 -10.06
CA ASP A 98 -24.58 -1.13 -11.09
C ASP A 98 -23.14 -1.39 -11.54
N VAL A 99 -22.23 -1.72 -10.61
CA VAL A 99 -20.85 -2.11 -10.91
C VAL A 99 -20.78 -3.33 -11.82
N LYS A 100 -21.71 -4.30 -11.68
CA LYS A 100 -21.81 -5.45 -12.60
C LYS A 100 -22.02 -5.08 -14.06
N LYS A 101 -22.56 -3.88 -14.34
CA LYS A 101 -22.73 -3.38 -15.71
C LYS A 101 -21.40 -2.98 -16.36
N TYR A 102 -20.39 -2.68 -15.54
CA TYR A 102 -19.06 -2.25 -15.99
C TYR A 102 -18.11 -3.45 -16.08
N LYS A 103 -18.16 -4.16 -17.21
CA LYS A 103 -17.41 -5.39 -17.44
C LYS A 103 -15.89 -5.24 -17.22
N GLU A 104 -15.31 -4.13 -17.63
CA GLU A 104 -13.86 -3.89 -17.49
C GLU A 104 -13.46 -3.67 -16.02
N PHE A 105 -14.27 -2.94 -15.27
CA PHE A 105 -14.09 -2.78 -13.82
C PHE A 105 -14.18 -4.14 -13.10
N MET A 106 -15.16 -4.97 -13.45
CA MET A 106 -15.33 -6.30 -12.84
C MET A 106 -14.15 -7.24 -13.14
N LYS A 107 -13.66 -7.26 -14.38
CA LYS A 107 -12.46 -8.02 -14.74
C LYS A 107 -11.26 -7.57 -13.91
N TYR A 108 -11.06 -6.26 -13.79
CA TYR A 108 -10.00 -5.69 -12.98
C TYR A 108 -10.18 -6.03 -11.49
N ALA A 109 -11.37 -5.90 -10.93
CA ALA A 109 -11.64 -6.18 -9.53
C ALA A 109 -11.32 -7.65 -9.16
N VAL A 110 -11.70 -8.61 -10.02
CA VAL A 110 -11.36 -10.02 -9.82
C VAL A 110 -9.85 -10.25 -9.89
N ALA A 111 -9.19 -9.67 -10.89
CA ALA A 111 -7.73 -9.76 -11.01
C ALA A 111 -7.03 -9.13 -9.78
N PHE A 112 -7.53 -7.96 -9.33
CA PHE A 112 -7.02 -7.26 -8.14
C PHE A 112 -7.13 -8.15 -6.90
N LEU A 113 -8.27 -8.78 -6.66
CA LEU A 113 -8.45 -9.68 -5.51
C LEU A 113 -7.40 -10.80 -5.51
N ILE A 114 -7.21 -11.45 -6.67
CA ILE A 114 -6.28 -12.58 -6.78
C ILE A 114 -4.83 -12.16 -6.52
N TYR A 115 -4.33 -11.13 -7.22
CA TYR A 115 -2.92 -10.75 -7.04
C TYR A 115 -2.67 -10.01 -5.73
N ASN A 116 -3.65 -9.25 -5.22
CA ASN A 116 -3.49 -8.53 -3.95
C ASN A 116 -3.45 -9.48 -2.76
N ASP A 117 -4.21 -10.58 -2.79
CA ASP A 117 -4.14 -11.61 -1.76
C ASP A 117 -2.75 -12.25 -1.69
N GLY A 118 -2.18 -12.61 -2.84
CA GLY A 118 -0.80 -13.09 -2.93
C GLY A 118 0.23 -12.08 -2.41
N ILE A 119 0.02 -10.79 -2.69
CA ILE A 119 0.87 -9.71 -2.19
C ILE A 119 0.80 -9.59 -0.68
N MET A 120 -0.39 -9.59 -0.09
CA MET A 120 -0.58 -9.50 1.36
C MET A 120 0.06 -10.71 2.05
N MET A 121 -0.11 -11.90 1.52
CA MET A 121 0.54 -13.11 2.03
C MET A 121 2.07 -12.98 2.05
N LEU A 122 2.67 -12.41 1.02
CA LEU A 122 4.12 -12.16 0.98
C LEU A 122 4.56 -11.13 2.02
N MET A 123 3.83 -10.03 2.17
CA MET A 123 4.16 -8.97 3.13
C MET A 123 4.08 -9.50 4.57
N ASP A 124 3.01 -10.21 4.91
CA ASP A 124 2.78 -10.72 6.26
C ASP A 124 3.80 -11.79 6.66
N ASN A 125 4.25 -12.59 5.69
CA ASN A 125 5.20 -13.68 5.94
C ASN A 125 6.67 -13.32 5.67
N ALA A 126 6.99 -12.13 5.19
CA ALA A 126 8.36 -11.75 4.84
C ALA A 126 9.34 -11.89 6.02
N ALA A 127 8.93 -11.44 7.21
CA ALA A 127 9.74 -11.58 8.42
C ALA A 127 9.88 -13.05 8.87
N LEU A 128 8.80 -13.84 8.75
CA LEU A 128 8.79 -15.26 9.06
C LEU A 128 9.72 -16.05 8.12
N ILE A 129 9.66 -15.75 6.84
CA ILE A 129 10.55 -16.33 5.82
C ILE A 129 12.01 -16.00 6.14
N GLY A 130 12.31 -14.73 6.46
CA GLY A 130 13.65 -14.29 6.87
C GLY A 130 14.17 -15.03 8.10
N GLY A 131 13.33 -15.17 9.13
CA GLY A 131 13.69 -15.88 10.35
C GLY A 131 13.90 -17.38 10.15
N ILE A 132 12.96 -18.06 9.47
CA ILE A 132 12.99 -19.53 9.35
C ILE A 132 13.99 -20.00 8.28
N LEU A 133 13.97 -19.39 7.08
CA LEU A 133 14.80 -19.88 5.96
C LEU A 133 16.24 -19.36 6.01
N PHE A 134 16.45 -18.16 6.54
CA PHE A 134 17.75 -17.50 6.54
C PHE A 134 18.35 -17.33 7.96
N GLY A 135 17.65 -17.78 9.00
CA GLY A 135 18.12 -17.67 10.39
C GLY A 135 18.35 -16.24 10.86
N MET A 136 17.61 -15.28 10.31
CA MET A 136 17.81 -13.86 10.60
C MET A 136 17.38 -13.51 12.02
N GLN A 137 18.25 -12.80 12.73
CA GLN A 137 17.95 -12.24 14.04
C GLN A 137 17.04 -11.00 13.91
N THR A 138 16.40 -10.60 15.00
CA THR A 138 15.49 -9.44 15.03
C THR A 138 16.08 -8.17 14.42
N ALA A 139 17.34 -7.86 14.72
CA ALA A 139 18.02 -6.70 14.16
C ALA A 139 18.13 -6.76 12.61
N GLN A 140 18.42 -7.94 12.08
CA GLN A 140 18.53 -8.18 10.64
C GLN A 140 17.16 -8.08 9.94
N LEU A 141 16.10 -8.56 10.59
CA LEU A 141 14.72 -8.39 10.09
C LEU A 141 14.31 -6.93 10.07
N ILE A 142 14.71 -6.14 11.05
CA ILE A 142 14.44 -4.69 11.07
C ILE A 142 15.17 -4.00 9.91
N ILE A 143 16.42 -4.35 9.64
CA ILE A 143 17.16 -3.83 8.48
C ILE A 143 16.43 -4.19 7.18
N LEU A 144 15.94 -5.43 7.06
CA LEU A 144 15.16 -5.88 5.92
C LEU A 144 13.91 -4.99 5.72
N ILE A 145 13.16 -4.72 6.80
CA ILE A 145 11.96 -3.88 6.73
C ILE A 145 12.32 -2.45 6.29
N ILE A 146 13.43 -1.89 6.77
CA ILE A 146 13.90 -0.57 6.35
C ILE A 146 14.23 -0.57 4.86
N ILE A 147 14.94 -1.58 4.36
CA ILE A 147 15.25 -1.74 2.93
C ILE A 147 13.97 -1.81 2.10
N LEU A 148 13.01 -2.64 2.52
CA LEU A 148 11.69 -2.77 1.89
C LEU A 148 10.96 -1.41 1.82
N GLN A 149 10.98 -0.64 2.90
CA GLN A 149 10.31 0.65 2.99
C GLN A 149 10.96 1.71 2.09
N VAL A 150 12.29 1.82 2.12
CA VAL A 150 13.05 2.77 1.29
C VAL A 150 12.86 2.45 -0.20
N ALA A 151 13.07 1.18 -0.57
CA ALA A 151 12.87 0.72 -1.94
C ALA A 151 11.40 0.89 -2.36
N GLY A 152 10.46 0.62 -1.45
CA GLY A 152 9.03 0.82 -1.67
C GLY A 152 8.66 2.28 -1.95
N ALA A 153 9.21 3.23 -1.21
CA ALA A 153 8.99 4.65 -1.48
C ALA A 153 9.45 5.05 -2.88
N ALA A 154 10.65 4.59 -3.29
CA ALA A 154 11.16 4.81 -4.64
C ALA A 154 10.28 4.14 -5.71
N GLY A 155 9.83 2.91 -5.47
CA GLY A 155 8.94 2.17 -6.36
C GLY A 155 7.59 2.85 -6.55
N ALA A 156 6.93 3.24 -5.47
CA ALA A 156 5.66 3.96 -5.52
C ALA A 156 5.76 5.25 -6.34
N PHE A 157 6.83 6.02 -6.13
CA PHE A 157 7.08 7.25 -6.86
C PHE A 157 7.34 7.00 -8.35
N LEU A 158 8.19 6.02 -8.69
CA LEU A 158 8.55 5.72 -10.06
C LEU A 158 7.37 5.14 -10.85
N PHE A 159 6.71 4.12 -10.32
CA PHE A 159 5.56 3.48 -10.98
C PHE A 159 4.35 4.42 -11.03
N GLY A 160 4.16 5.28 -10.04
CA GLY A 160 3.18 6.37 -10.09
C GLY A 160 3.42 7.31 -11.26
N LYS A 161 4.67 7.73 -11.48
CA LYS A 161 5.05 8.55 -12.64
C LYS A 161 4.88 7.82 -13.98
N ILE A 162 5.25 6.53 -14.05
CA ILE A 162 5.07 5.73 -15.27
C ILE A 162 3.58 5.60 -15.58
N SER A 163 2.76 5.29 -14.57
CA SER A 163 1.30 5.22 -14.69
C SER A 163 0.69 6.52 -15.21
N ALA A 164 1.18 7.65 -14.71
CA ALA A 164 0.73 8.97 -15.15
C ALA A 164 1.13 9.30 -16.60
N LYS A 165 2.36 8.93 -17.02
CA LYS A 165 2.89 9.30 -18.34
C LYS A 165 2.50 8.35 -19.48
N ARG A 166 2.30 7.06 -19.19
CA ARG A 166 2.01 6.03 -20.20
C ARG A 166 0.61 5.45 -19.96
N SER A 167 0.55 4.33 -19.24
CA SER A 167 -0.67 3.60 -18.96
C SER A 167 -0.58 2.96 -17.58
N SER A 168 -1.65 3.08 -16.79
CA SER A 168 -1.74 2.42 -15.49
C SER A 168 -1.67 0.89 -15.64
N LYS A 169 -2.26 0.34 -16.72
CA LYS A 169 -2.21 -1.10 -17.02
C LYS A 169 -0.78 -1.57 -17.28
N GLU A 170 0.00 -0.86 -18.09
CA GLU A 170 1.40 -1.21 -18.37
C GLU A 170 2.27 -1.09 -17.12
N SER A 171 2.11 -0.01 -16.37
CA SER A 171 2.84 0.21 -15.13
C SER A 171 2.57 -0.90 -14.10
N LEU A 172 1.31 -1.32 -13.97
CA LEU A 172 0.92 -2.44 -13.12
C LEU A 172 1.55 -3.75 -13.60
N LEU A 173 1.51 -4.02 -14.91
CA LEU A 173 2.10 -5.23 -15.48
C LEU A 173 3.61 -5.30 -15.22
N TYR A 174 4.35 -4.22 -15.47
CA TYR A 174 5.79 -4.17 -15.20
C TYR A 174 6.10 -4.40 -13.72
N SER A 175 5.36 -3.76 -12.81
CA SER A 175 5.58 -3.96 -11.38
C SER A 175 5.29 -5.39 -10.95
N LEU A 176 4.25 -6.03 -11.46
CA LEU A 176 3.94 -7.44 -11.18
C LEU A 176 5.00 -8.39 -11.75
N LEU A 177 5.49 -8.15 -12.97
CA LEU A 177 6.54 -8.99 -13.57
C LEU A 177 7.85 -8.91 -12.78
N ILE A 178 8.25 -7.72 -12.32
CA ILE A 178 9.43 -7.56 -11.47
C ILE A 178 9.23 -8.29 -10.14
N LEU A 179 8.03 -8.20 -9.55
CA LEU A 179 7.72 -8.91 -8.31
C LEU A 179 7.81 -10.43 -8.48
N ILE A 180 7.23 -10.97 -9.56
CA ILE A 180 7.30 -12.40 -9.86
C ILE A 180 8.75 -12.84 -10.05
N ALA A 181 9.56 -12.06 -10.79
CA ALA A 181 10.98 -12.34 -10.96
C ALA A 181 11.74 -12.32 -9.63
N ALA A 182 11.42 -11.39 -8.73
CA ALA A 182 12.01 -11.34 -7.39
C ALA A 182 11.66 -12.60 -6.57
N ILE A 183 10.39 -13.04 -6.60
CA ILE A 183 9.95 -14.25 -5.89
C ILE A 183 10.65 -15.49 -6.43
N ILE A 184 10.74 -15.64 -7.76
CA ILE A 184 11.47 -16.73 -8.40
C ILE A 184 12.95 -16.67 -8.01
N GLY A 185 13.54 -15.48 -7.93
CA GLY A 185 14.91 -15.27 -7.48
C GLY A 185 15.17 -15.82 -6.08
N LEU A 186 14.22 -15.72 -5.15
CA LEU A 186 14.35 -16.29 -3.80
C LEU A 186 14.54 -17.81 -3.81
N PHE A 187 14.02 -18.50 -4.81
CA PHE A 187 14.20 -19.94 -4.92
C PHE A 187 15.66 -20.32 -5.26
N PHE A 188 16.33 -19.52 -6.09
CA PHE A 188 17.69 -19.80 -6.56
C PHE A 188 18.78 -19.28 -5.62
N PHE A 189 18.55 -18.17 -4.96
CA PHE A 189 19.54 -17.48 -4.13
C PHE A 189 19.26 -17.67 -2.65
N LYS A 190 20.15 -18.41 -1.97
CA LYS A 190 19.99 -18.79 -0.56
C LYS A 190 20.88 -17.97 0.40
N SER A 191 21.57 -16.94 -0.07
CA SER A 191 22.40 -16.12 0.82
C SER A 191 21.60 -14.98 1.47
N MET A 192 22.00 -14.59 2.69
CA MET A 192 21.38 -13.46 3.40
C MET A 192 21.48 -12.16 2.59
N VAL A 193 22.59 -11.89 1.93
CA VAL A 193 22.80 -10.71 1.11
C VAL A 193 21.82 -10.71 -0.08
N SER A 194 21.67 -11.86 -0.74
CA SER A 194 20.69 -12.02 -1.82
C SER A 194 19.27 -11.77 -1.34
N PHE A 195 18.94 -12.19 -0.12
CA PHE A 195 17.63 -11.96 0.48
C PHE A 195 17.35 -10.46 0.69
N TYR A 196 18.33 -9.68 1.14
CA TYR A 196 18.18 -8.21 1.23
C TYR A 196 17.98 -7.56 -0.15
N ILE A 197 18.76 -7.95 -1.16
CA ILE A 197 18.64 -7.40 -2.50
C ILE A 197 17.28 -7.73 -3.12
N ILE A 198 16.89 -9.00 -3.06
CA ILE A 198 15.62 -9.47 -3.60
C ILE A 198 14.45 -8.86 -2.81
N GLY A 199 14.57 -8.74 -1.50
CA GLY A 199 13.62 -8.04 -0.65
C GLY A 199 13.46 -6.58 -1.08
N GLY A 200 14.56 -5.87 -1.32
CA GLY A 200 14.52 -4.50 -1.85
C GLY A 200 13.79 -4.40 -3.19
N ILE A 201 14.08 -5.31 -4.13
CA ILE A 201 13.39 -5.37 -5.44
C ILE A 201 11.90 -5.68 -5.25
N ALA A 202 11.56 -6.62 -4.36
CA ALA A 202 10.18 -6.94 -4.03
C ALA A 202 9.45 -5.74 -3.40
N GLY A 203 10.06 -5.07 -2.42
CA GLY A 203 9.48 -3.86 -1.80
C GLY A 203 9.24 -2.74 -2.81
N PHE A 204 10.19 -2.51 -3.71
CA PHE A 204 10.08 -1.56 -4.83
C PHE A 204 8.87 -1.89 -5.71
N SER A 205 8.72 -3.13 -6.12
CA SER A 205 7.63 -3.59 -6.97
C SER A 205 6.28 -3.58 -6.25
N LEU A 206 6.22 -4.08 -5.03
CA LEU A 206 5.02 -4.14 -4.19
C LEU A 206 4.36 -2.77 -4.02
N SER A 207 5.17 -1.77 -3.65
CA SER A 207 4.66 -0.41 -3.48
C SER A 207 4.20 0.22 -4.80
N GLY A 208 4.86 -0.13 -5.90
CA GLY A 208 4.42 0.22 -7.25
C GLY A 208 3.06 -0.37 -7.59
N VAL A 209 2.87 -1.67 -7.35
CA VAL A 209 1.57 -2.35 -7.54
C VAL A 209 0.48 -1.66 -6.73
N GLN A 210 0.71 -1.40 -5.44
CA GLN A 210 -0.27 -0.77 -4.57
C GLN A 210 -0.65 0.66 -5.01
N ALA A 211 0.32 1.47 -5.39
CA ALA A 211 0.09 2.83 -5.86
C ALA A 211 -0.71 2.85 -7.18
N VAL A 212 -0.32 2.01 -8.14
CA VAL A 212 -0.93 1.96 -9.47
C VAL A 212 -2.32 1.32 -9.44
N SER A 213 -2.52 0.29 -8.59
CA SER A 213 -3.83 -0.35 -8.44
C SER A 213 -4.92 0.62 -8.02
N ARG A 214 -4.61 1.55 -7.10
CA ARG A 214 -5.55 2.60 -6.69
C ARG A 214 -5.88 3.56 -7.85
N THR A 215 -4.88 3.91 -8.65
CA THR A 215 -5.07 4.73 -9.84
C THR A 215 -5.98 4.04 -10.85
N MET A 216 -5.80 2.73 -11.08
CA MET A 216 -6.66 1.95 -11.99
C MET A 216 -8.12 1.90 -11.50
N VAL A 217 -8.35 1.69 -10.21
CA VAL A 217 -9.72 1.72 -9.65
C VAL A 217 -10.37 3.06 -9.98
N SER A 218 -9.69 4.17 -9.71
CA SER A 218 -10.21 5.50 -9.98
C SER A 218 -10.48 5.76 -11.48
N GLN A 219 -9.66 5.21 -12.39
CA GLN A 219 -9.85 5.37 -13.83
C GLN A 219 -10.98 4.51 -14.42
N LEU A 220 -11.25 3.35 -13.80
CA LEU A 220 -12.28 2.41 -14.24
C LEU A 220 -13.65 2.68 -13.59
N THR A 221 -13.68 3.53 -12.55
CA THR A 221 -14.92 3.95 -11.92
C THR A 221 -15.57 5.04 -12.78
N PRO A 222 -16.82 4.86 -13.23
CA PRO A 222 -17.50 5.89 -14.01
C PRO A 222 -17.70 7.14 -13.16
N HIS A 223 -17.34 8.27 -13.71
CA HIS A 223 -17.69 9.55 -13.14
C HIS A 223 -19.19 9.78 -13.39
N SER A 224 -19.99 9.73 -12.33
CA SER A 224 -21.41 10.14 -12.33
C SER A 224 -21.53 11.64 -12.44
#